data_d8aae2098bde59583aa35163e867b72d
#
_entry.id   d8aae2098bde59583aa35163e867b72d
#
_cell.length_a   1.000
_cell.length_b   1.000
_cell.length_c   1.000
_cell.angle_alpha   90.00
_cell.angle_beta   90.00
_cell.angle_gamma   90.00
#
_symmetry.space_group_name_H-M   'P 1'
#
loop_
_entity.id
_entity.type
_entity.pdbx_description
1 polymer ?
#
loop_
_entity_poly.entity_id
_entity_poly.type
_entity_poly.pdbx_seq_one_letter_code
_entity_poly.pdbx_strand_id
1 'polypeptide(L)'
;KRNSLLKDYWRIILSALLLFGGLILNATDATLFKGEYVPFIWYLLAYLPVGLPVMREAWESILQKDVFSEFTLMSIATLGAFYIGEYPEGVAVMLFYSLGELFQDKAVDKAKRNISALLDVRPETATVIRNGSTLVEAPQHVQVGETIEVKAGERVPLDGTMLDEVAAFNTSALTGESVPRNIRQGGEVLAGMIATDKVVRIQVTKPFEKSALSRILELVQNASERKAPAELFIRKFARIYTP
;
A
#
# COMPACT_ATOMS: atom_id res chain seq x y z
N LYS A 1 -7.87 6.71 -14.18
CA LYS A 1 -8.23 5.80 -13.03
C LYS A 1 -9.10 4.59 -13.45
N ARG A 2 -9.99 4.69 -14.44
CA ARG A 2 -10.89 3.59 -14.90
C ARG A 2 -10.16 2.53 -15.74
N ASN A 3 -9.10 2.90 -16.46
CA ASN A 3 -8.33 1.97 -17.31
C ASN A 3 -7.36 1.07 -16.51
N SER A 4 -6.96 1.44 -15.28
CA SER A 4 -6.12 0.57 -14.46
C SER A 4 -6.92 -0.59 -13.85
N LEU A 5 -8.17 -0.36 -13.46
CA LEU A 5 -9.04 -1.40 -12.90
C LEU A 5 -9.30 -2.52 -13.93
N LEU A 6 -9.63 -2.16 -15.19
CA LEU A 6 -9.81 -3.15 -16.25
C LEU A 6 -8.53 -3.95 -16.53
N LYS A 7 -7.35 -3.32 -16.35
CA LYS A 7 -6.07 -3.97 -16.58
C LYS A 7 -5.74 -5.03 -15.50
N ASP A 8 -6.25 -4.86 -14.28
CA ASP A 8 -6.05 -5.80 -13.18
C ASP A 8 -7.05 -6.97 -13.22
N TYR A 9 -8.30 -6.70 -13.68
CA TYR A 9 -9.37 -7.70 -13.66
C TYR A 9 -9.52 -8.50 -14.96
N TRP A 10 -8.93 -8.08 -16.07
CA TRP A 10 -9.19 -8.69 -17.37
C TRP A 10 -8.85 -10.19 -17.42
N ARG A 11 -7.79 -10.61 -16.72
CA ARG A 11 -7.38 -12.02 -16.64
C ARG A 11 -8.43 -12.88 -15.95
N ILE A 12 -8.93 -12.38 -14.81
CA ILE A 12 -9.97 -13.05 -14.02
C ILE A 12 -11.28 -13.10 -14.80
N ILE A 13 -11.67 -11.97 -15.42
CA ILE A 13 -12.90 -11.89 -16.23
C ILE A 13 -12.82 -12.83 -17.43
N LEU A 14 -11.71 -12.86 -18.14
CA LEU A 14 -11.53 -13.75 -19.29
C LEU A 14 -11.58 -15.21 -18.87
N SER A 15 -10.86 -15.60 -17.82
CA SER A 15 -10.87 -16.95 -17.27
C SER A 15 -12.28 -17.35 -16.82
N ALA A 16 -13.00 -16.47 -16.11
CA ALA A 16 -14.37 -16.72 -15.69
C ALA A 16 -15.32 -16.92 -16.87
N LEU A 17 -15.25 -16.07 -17.89
CA LEU A 17 -16.08 -16.20 -19.10
C LEU A 17 -15.83 -17.52 -19.83
N LEU A 18 -14.57 -17.93 -19.94
CA LEU A 18 -14.22 -19.20 -20.57
C LEU A 18 -14.64 -20.40 -19.71
N LEU A 19 -14.49 -20.33 -18.38
CA LEU A 19 -14.95 -21.37 -17.47
C LEU A 19 -16.46 -21.56 -17.55
N PHE A 20 -17.24 -20.50 -17.38
CA PHE A 20 -18.71 -20.57 -17.45
C PHE A 20 -19.19 -20.95 -18.86
N GLY A 21 -18.52 -20.44 -19.91
CA GLY A 21 -18.81 -20.85 -21.29
C GLY A 21 -18.60 -22.35 -21.50
N GLY A 22 -17.50 -22.91 -20.99
CA GLY A 22 -17.23 -24.34 -21.06
C GLY A 22 -18.24 -25.18 -20.26
N LEU A 23 -18.62 -24.74 -19.07
CA LEU A 23 -19.66 -25.42 -18.27
C LEU A 23 -21.01 -25.44 -18.97
N ILE A 24 -21.41 -24.33 -19.61
CA ILE A 24 -22.66 -24.25 -20.39
C ILE A 24 -22.60 -25.17 -21.62
N LEU A 25 -21.50 -25.16 -22.37
CA LEU A 25 -21.31 -26.02 -23.53
C LEU A 25 -21.32 -27.50 -23.14
N ASN A 26 -20.77 -27.87 -22.02
CA ASN A 26 -20.79 -29.22 -21.47
C ASN A 26 -22.22 -29.61 -21.04
N ALA A 27 -22.92 -28.72 -20.33
CA ALA A 27 -24.28 -28.96 -19.86
C ALA A 27 -25.34 -29.06 -21.00
N THR A 28 -25.07 -28.43 -22.15
CA THR A 28 -25.95 -28.42 -23.32
C THR A 28 -25.62 -29.54 -24.33
N ASP A 29 -24.70 -30.48 -24.00
CA ASP A 29 -24.23 -31.52 -24.91
C ASP A 29 -23.82 -31.02 -26.32
N ALA A 30 -23.21 -29.81 -26.35
CA ALA A 30 -22.84 -29.17 -27.60
C ALA A 30 -21.90 -30.06 -28.41
N THR A 31 -22.19 -30.25 -29.69
CA THR A 31 -21.42 -31.10 -30.60
C THR A 31 -19.94 -30.71 -30.67
N LEU A 32 -19.63 -29.42 -30.44
CA LEU A 32 -18.26 -28.90 -30.35
C LEU A 32 -17.46 -29.49 -29.18
N PHE A 33 -18.11 -29.86 -28.06
CA PHE A 33 -17.46 -30.38 -26.86
C PHE A 33 -17.31 -31.94 -26.85
N LYS A 34 -17.82 -32.63 -27.88
CA LYS A 34 -17.72 -34.07 -28.03
C LYS A 34 -16.36 -34.57 -28.59
N GLY A 35 -15.51 -33.66 -29.03
CA GLY A 35 -14.16 -34.01 -29.46
C GLY A 35 -13.26 -34.36 -28.27
N GLU A 36 -12.47 -35.42 -28.38
CA GLU A 36 -11.64 -35.97 -27.29
C GLU A 36 -10.72 -34.94 -26.62
N TYR A 37 -10.17 -33.99 -27.40
CA TYR A 37 -9.23 -33.00 -26.89
C TYR A 37 -9.85 -31.59 -26.72
N VAL A 38 -11.08 -31.36 -27.16
CA VAL A 38 -11.70 -30.02 -27.15
C VAL A 38 -11.92 -29.50 -25.74
N PRO A 39 -12.46 -30.27 -24.78
CA PRO A 39 -12.58 -29.82 -23.40
C PRO A 39 -11.23 -29.46 -22.77
N PHE A 40 -10.20 -30.30 -22.99
CA PHE A 40 -8.86 -30.02 -22.49
C PHE A 40 -8.31 -28.69 -23.01
N ILE A 41 -8.36 -28.45 -24.32
CA ILE A 41 -7.84 -27.23 -24.93
C ILE A 41 -8.64 -25.99 -24.44
N TRP A 42 -9.97 -26.11 -24.35
CA TRP A 42 -10.84 -25.04 -23.89
C TRP A 42 -10.51 -24.62 -22.46
N TYR A 43 -10.45 -25.58 -21.52
CA TYR A 43 -10.16 -25.29 -20.13
C TYR A 43 -8.70 -24.91 -19.92
N LEU A 44 -7.77 -25.39 -20.74
CA LEU A 44 -6.40 -24.90 -20.74
C LEU A 44 -6.33 -23.41 -21.11
N LEU A 45 -7.08 -22.97 -22.13
CA LEU A 45 -7.18 -21.56 -22.48
C LEU A 45 -7.83 -20.73 -21.38
N ALA A 46 -8.81 -21.29 -20.65
CA ALA A 46 -9.41 -20.64 -19.48
C ALA A 46 -8.43 -20.54 -18.30
N TYR A 47 -7.55 -21.53 -18.13
CA TYR A 47 -6.57 -21.60 -17.05
C TYR A 47 -5.40 -20.61 -17.24
N LEU A 48 -4.88 -20.46 -18.46
CA LEU A 48 -3.67 -19.68 -18.73
C LEU A 48 -3.68 -18.25 -18.18
N PRO A 49 -4.74 -17.45 -18.30
CA PRO A 49 -4.74 -16.08 -17.82
C PRO A 49 -4.50 -15.94 -16.31
N VAL A 50 -5.02 -16.89 -15.52
CA VAL A 50 -4.93 -16.87 -14.05
C VAL A 50 -3.84 -17.80 -13.52
N GLY A 51 -3.59 -18.94 -14.18
CA GLY A 51 -2.62 -19.94 -13.74
C GLY A 51 -1.17 -19.56 -14.05
N LEU A 52 -0.91 -18.95 -15.22
CA LEU A 52 0.46 -18.65 -15.62
C LEU A 52 1.20 -17.71 -14.65
N PRO A 53 0.58 -16.61 -14.12
CA PRO A 53 1.22 -15.79 -13.11
C PRO A 53 1.58 -16.57 -11.84
N VAL A 54 0.63 -17.37 -11.33
CA VAL A 54 0.82 -18.17 -10.10
C VAL A 54 1.92 -19.22 -10.28
N MET A 55 1.94 -19.88 -11.43
CA MET A 55 3.01 -20.85 -11.78
C MET A 55 4.39 -20.18 -11.86
N ARG A 56 4.44 -18.95 -12.35
CA ARG A 56 5.70 -18.19 -12.38
C ARG A 56 6.18 -17.87 -10.97
N GLU A 57 5.28 -17.42 -10.08
CA GLU A 57 5.63 -17.16 -8.68
C GLU A 57 6.00 -18.43 -7.93
N ALA A 58 5.32 -19.56 -8.22
CA ALA A 58 5.70 -20.87 -7.72
C ALA A 58 7.14 -21.22 -8.13
N TRP A 59 7.50 -20.99 -9.39
CA TRP A 59 8.85 -21.23 -9.89
C TRP A 59 9.89 -20.34 -9.21
N GLU A 60 9.60 -19.04 -9.06
CA GLU A 60 10.48 -18.09 -8.35
C GLU A 60 10.65 -18.49 -6.87
N SER A 61 9.58 -18.95 -6.20
CA SER A 61 9.63 -19.46 -4.82
C SER A 61 10.50 -20.69 -4.68
N ILE A 62 10.41 -21.62 -5.62
CA ILE A 62 11.25 -22.84 -5.65
C ILE A 62 12.75 -22.46 -5.79
N LEU A 63 13.07 -21.51 -6.68
CA LEU A 63 14.44 -21.03 -6.85
C LEU A 63 15.00 -20.35 -5.58
N GLN A 64 14.14 -19.73 -4.79
CA GLN A 64 14.47 -19.13 -3.48
C GLN A 64 14.49 -20.16 -2.33
N LYS A 65 14.38 -21.46 -2.63
CA LYS A 65 14.32 -22.57 -1.66
C LYS A 65 13.08 -22.57 -0.77
N ASP A 66 12.03 -21.84 -1.15
CA ASP A 66 10.72 -21.88 -0.50
C ASP A 66 9.76 -22.79 -1.31
N VAL A 67 10.08 -24.09 -1.32
CA VAL A 67 9.37 -25.11 -2.11
C VAL A 67 7.92 -25.29 -1.64
N PHE A 68 7.63 -25.03 -0.36
CA PHE A 68 6.31 -25.18 0.26
C PHE A 68 5.53 -23.85 0.30
N SER A 69 5.69 -23.03 -0.73
CA SER A 69 4.88 -21.82 -0.87
C SER A 69 3.44 -22.16 -1.28
N GLU A 70 2.50 -21.28 -0.97
CA GLU A 70 1.11 -21.39 -1.40
C GLU A 70 0.99 -21.47 -2.94
N PHE A 71 1.82 -20.73 -3.68
CA PHE A 71 1.88 -20.75 -5.14
C PHE A 71 2.25 -22.13 -5.68
N THR A 72 3.23 -22.78 -5.06
CA THR A 72 3.66 -24.14 -5.42
C THR A 72 2.54 -25.15 -5.16
N LEU A 73 1.89 -25.06 -3.99
CA LEU A 73 0.79 -25.94 -3.63
C LEU A 73 -0.39 -25.79 -4.58
N MET A 74 -0.82 -24.54 -4.88
CA MET A 74 -1.92 -24.27 -5.82
C MET A 74 -1.58 -24.75 -7.24
N SER A 75 -0.34 -24.54 -7.69
CA SER A 75 0.12 -25.03 -9.01
C SER A 75 0.08 -26.54 -9.10
N ILE A 76 0.57 -27.26 -8.10
CA ILE A 76 0.54 -28.74 -8.06
C ILE A 76 -0.89 -29.25 -8.03
N ALA A 77 -1.75 -28.68 -7.17
CA ALA A 77 -3.14 -29.10 -7.04
C ALA A 77 -3.92 -28.94 -8.35
N THR A 78 -3.76 -27.80 -9.04
CA THR A 78 -4.48 -27.52 -10.29
C THR A 78 -3.93 -28.32 -11.47
N LEU A 79 -2.62 -28.52 -11.55
CA LEU A 79 -2.02 -29.45 -12.55
C LEU A 79 -2.46 -30.87 -12.29
N GLY A 80 -2.59 -31.31 -11.04
CA GLY A 80 -3.15 -32.58 -10.64
C GLY A 80 -4.60 -32.75 -11.12
N ALA A 81 -5.44 -31.72 -10.97
CA ALA A 81 -6.81 -31.72 -11.48
C ALA A 81 -6.84 -31.93 -13.02
N PHE A 82 -5.97 -31.22 -13.75
CA PHE A 82 -5.83 -31.43 -15.21
C PHE A 82 -5.36 -32.85 -15.55
N TYR A 83 -4.46 -33.42 -14.76
CA TYR A 83 -3.95 -34.76 -14.99
C TYR A 83 -5.04 -35.85 -14.83
N ILE A 84 -5.96 -35.70 -13.87
CA ILE A 84 -7.05 -36.65 -13.63
C ILE A 84 -8.30 -36.36 -14.51
N GLY A 85 -8.26 -35.32 -15.37
CA GLY A 85 -9.35 -34.96 -16.27
C GLY A 85 -10.41 -34.02 -15.71
N GLU A 86 -10.24 -33.56 -14.47
CA GLU A 86 -11.14 -32.57 -13.80
C GLU A 86 -10.73 -31.13 -14.15
N TYR A 87 -10.85 -30.81 -15.46
CA TYR A 87 -10.38 -29.52 -16.01
C TYR A 87 -11.13 -28.31 -15.44
N PRO A 88 -12.49 -28.34 -15.35
CA PRO A 88 -13.26 -27.21 -14.80
C PRO A 88 -12.86 -26.88 -13.35
N GLU A 89 -12.63 -27.92 -12.54
CA GLU A 89 -12.23 -27.79 -11.14
C GLU A 89 -10.87 -27.14 -11.02
N GLY A 90 -9.89 -27.56 -11.83
CA GLY A 90 -8.56 -26.96 -11.88
C GLY A 90 -8.62 -25.47 -12.24
N VAL A 91 -9.44 -25.09 -13.21
CA VAL A 91 -9.66 -23.67 -13.59
C VAL A 91 -10.37 -22.92 -12.47
N ALA A 92 -11.43 -23.50 -11.88
CA ALA A 92 -12.20 -22.86 -10.82
C ALA A 92 -11.33 -22.56 -9.58
N VAL A 93 -10.54 -23.53 -9.13
CA VAL A 93 -9.63 -23.36 -8.00
C VAL A 93 -8.64 -22.21 -8.27
N MET A 94 -8.00 -22.19 -9.43
CA MET A 94 -7.04 -21.14 -9.76
C MET A 94 -7.69 -19.77 -9.93
N LEU A 95 -8.91 -19.72 -10.48
CA LEU A 95 -9.69 -18.51 -10.62
C LEU A 95 -10.04 -17.91 -9.25
N PHE A 96 -10.55 -18.72 -8.31
CA PHE A 96 -10.89 -18.25 -6.96
C PHE A 96 -9.65 -17.86 -6.17
N TYR A 97 -8.56 -18.58 -6.33
CA TYR A 97 -7.27 -18.19 -5.73
C TYR A 97 -6.81 -16.82 -6.22
N SER A 98 -6.76 -16.60 -7.54
CA SER A 98 -6.34 -15.33 -8.13
C SER A 98 -7.28 -14.18 -7.77
N LEU A 99 -8.58 -14.46 -7.60
CA LEU A 99 -9.55 -13.46 -7.14
C LEU A 99 -9.28 -13.07 -5.68
N GLY A 100 -9.01 -14.05 -4.82
CA GLY A 100 -8.64 -13.83 -3.42
C GLY A 100 -7.38 -13.00 -3.27
N GLU A 101 -6.33 -13.33 -4.02
CA GLU A 101 -5.06 -12.61 -4.05
C GLU A 101 -5.26 -11.15 -4.50
N LEU A 102 -6.05 -10.92 -5.57
CA LEU A 102 -6.38 -9.57 -6.01
C LEU A 102 -7.10 -8.73 -4.94
N PHE A 103 -8.01 -9.33 -4.16
CA PHE A 103 -8.66 -8.64 -3.05
C PHE A 103 -7.69 -8.35 -1.91
N GLN A 104 -6.80 -9.27 -1.59
CA GLN A 104 -5.76 -9.09 -0.58
C GLN A 104 -4.82 -7.95 -0.96
N ASP A 105 -4.30 -7.93 -2.18
CA ASP A 105 -3.44 -6.86 -2.70
C ASP A 105 -4.11 -5.49 -2.61
N LYS A 106 -5.39 -5.40 -3.01
CA LYS A 106 -6.14 -4.14 -2.91
C LYS A 106 -6.39 -3.69 -1.47
N ALA A 107 -6.61 -4.63 -0.56
CA ALA A 107 -6.76 -4.30 0.85
C ALA A 107 -5.43 -3.75 1.43
N VAL A 108 -4.31 -4.39 1.10
CA VAL A 108 -2.96 -3.95 1.49
C VAL A 108 -2.62 -2.59 0.86
N ASP A 109 -2.90 -2.40 -0.43
CA ASP A 109 -2.66 -1.14 -1.13
C ASP A 109 -3.53 0.01 -0.58
N LYS A 110 -4.76 -0.29 -0.17
CA LYS A 110 -5.63 0.70 0.48
C LYS A 110 -5.07 1.09 1.85
N ALA A 111 -4.61 0.12 2.64
CA ALA A 111 -3.96 0.36 3.92
C ALA A 111 -2.68 1.20 3.75
N LYS A 112 -1.81 0.85 2.80
CA LYS A 112 -0.60 1.62 2.46
C LYS A 112 -0.92 3.05 2.02
N ARG A 113 -1.95 3.25 1.19
CA ARG A 113 -2.37 4.59 0.75
C ARG A 113 -2.90 5.45 1.89
N ASN A 114 -3.63 4.87 2.83
CA ASN A 114 -4.09 5.60 4.02
C ASN A 114 -2.90 6.06 4.88
N ILE A 115 -1.87 5.25 4.98
CA ILE A 115 -0.61 5.60 5.66
C ILE A 115 0.15 6.68 4.86
N SER A 116 0.25 6.55 3.53
CA SER A 116 0.90 7.55 2.67
C SER A 116 0.16 8.89 2.67
N ALA A 117 -1.17 8.92 2.85
CA ALA A 117 -1.92 10.17 3.01
C ALA A 117 -1.53 10.91 4.30
N LEU A 118 -1.04 10.20 5.33
CA LEU A 118 -0.40 10.82 6.48
C LEU A 118 1.01 11.34 6.16
N LEU A 119 1.67 10.82 5.11
CA LEU A 119 2.97 11.28 4.62
C LEU A 119 2.86 12.54 3.76
N ASP A 120 1.74 12.74 3.04
CA ASP A 120 1.42 13.97 2.28
C ASP A 120 1.23 15.21 3.17
N VAL A 121 1.28 15.01 4.49
CA VAL A 121 1.28 16.06 5.50
C VAL A 121 2.63 16.81 5.59
N ARG A 122 3.67 16.32 4.93
CA ARG A 122 5.03 16.87 5.01
C ARG A 122 5.18 18.12 4.15
N PRO A 123 5.49 19.30 4.72
CA PRO A 123 5.81 20.49 3.94
C PRO A 123 7.06 20.25 3.08
N GLU A 124 6.96 20.54 1.79
CA GLU A 124 8.09 20.44 0.85
C GLU A 124 9.02 21.64 0.92
N THR A 125 8.53 22.78 1.44
CA THR A 125 9.25 24.03 1.52
C THR A 125 9.10 24.67 2.90
N ALA A 126 10.11 25.47 3.26
CA ALA A 126 10.12 26.35 4.43
C ALA A 126 10.49 27.76 3.98
N THR A 127 9.78 28.77 4.49
CA THR A 127 10.11 30.18 4.29
C THR A 127 11.02 30.63 5.41
N VAL A 128 12.29 30.87 5.12
CA VAL A 128 13.32 31.23 6.10
C VAL A 128 13.63 32.73 6.00
N ILE A 129 13.81 33.38 7.14
CA ILE A 129 14.20 34.80 7.23
C ILE A 129 15.72 34.84 7.49
N ARG A 130 16.49 35.30 6.49
CA ARG A 130 17.93 35.54 6.61
C ARG A 130 18.28 36.98 6.23
N ASN A 131 18.99 37.68 7.10
CA ASN A 131 19.43 39.06 6.86
C ASN A 131 18.28 40.01 6.44
N GLY A 132 17.08 39.83 7.01
CA GLY A 132 15.90 40.64 6.68
C GLY A 132 15.22 40.28 5.35
N SER A 133 15.70 39.28 4.65
CA SER A 133 15.09 38.74 3.40
C SER A 133 14.47 37.40 3.64
N THR A 134 13.36 37.14 2.93
CA THR A 134 12.66 35.85 2.96
C THR A 134 13.13 34.96 1.82
N LEU A 135 13.54 33.75 2.14
CA LEU A 135 13.98 32.71 1.19
C LEU A 135 13.10 31.48 1.33
N VAL A 136 12.74 30.90 0.22
CA VAL A 136 11.99 29.61 0.19
C VAL A 136 12.97 28.50 -0.14
N GLU A 137 13.15 27.55 0.76
CA GLU A 137 14.05 26.42 0.57
C GLU A 137 13.48 25.11 1.16
N ALA A 138 14.11 23.99 0.89
CA ALA A 138 13.73 22.73 1.46
C ALA A 138 14.01 22.71 2.98
N PRO A 139 13.09 22.16 3.81
CA PRO A 139 13.24 22.13 5.27
C PRO A 139 14.53 21.49 5.77
N GLN A 140 15.13 20.58 4.97
CA GLN A 140 16.42 19.93 5.28
C GLN A 140 17.60 20.89 5.30
N HIS A 141 17.49 22.02 4.59
CA HIS A 141 18.57 23.01 4.50
C HIS A 141 18.48 24.09 5.59
N VAL A 142 17.37 24.12 6.33
CA VAL A 142 17.18 25.09 7.42
C VAL A 142 17.95 24.66 8.65
N GLN A 143 18.73 25.57 9.22
CA GLN A 143 19.57 25.29 10.38
C GLN A 143 18.85 25.59 11.70
N VAL A 144 19.27 24.92 12.76
CA VAL A 144 18.80 25.23 14.12
C VAL A 144 19.23 26.64 14.49
N GLY A 145 18.29 27.42 15.06
CA GLY A 145 18.46 28.84 15.41
C GLY A 145 17.96 29.81 14.35
N GLU A 146 17.74 29.38 13.12
CA GLU A 146 17.13 30.22 12.08
C GLU A 146 15.64 30.48 12.37
N THR A 147 15.14 31.57 11.82
CA THR A 147 13.73 31.95 11.94
C THR A 147 13.01 31.57 10.66
N ILE A 148 11.91 30.83 10.80
CA ILE A 148 10.98 30.52 9.71
C ILE A 148 9.69 31.33 9.87
N GLU A 149 9.10 31.69 8.74
CA GLU A 149 7.80 32.31 8.64
C GLU A 149 6.77 31.28 8.13
N VAL A 150 5.62 31.19 8.80
CA VAL A 150 4.53 30.29 8.43
C VAL A 150 3.25 31.11 8.30
N LYS A 151 2.61 31.06 7.14
CA LYS A 151 1.37 31.81 6.87
C LYS A 151 0.15 31.10 7.41
N ALA A 152 -0.94 31.85 7.61
CA ALA A 152 -2.23 31.27 7.96
C ALA A 152 -2.64 30.21 6.91
N GLY A 153 -3.04 29.01 7.37
CA GLY A 153 -3.34 27.86 6.54
C GLY A 153 -2.13 26.99 6.17
N GLU A 154 -0.91 27.47 6.36
CA GLU A 154 0.30 26.70 6.08
C GLU A 154 0.66 25.77 7.26
N ARG A 155 1.35 24.68 6.93
CA ARG A 155 1.90 23.76 7.91
C ARG A 155 3.27 24.19 8.36
N VAL A 156 3.52 24.06 9.65
CA VAL A 156 4.84 24.27 10.24
C VAL A 156 5.81 23.21 9.72
N PRO A 157 6.90 23.61 9.06
CA PRO A 157 7.84 22.66 8.45
C PRO A 157 8.85 22.03 9.43
N LEU A 158 9.14 22.72 10.52
CA LEU A 158 10.19 22.34 11.49
C LEU A 158 9.73 22.64 12.93
N ASP A 159 10.22 21.84 13.89
CA ASP A 159 10.01 22.10 15.30
C ASP A 159 10.74 23.39 15.73
N GLY A 160 10.08 24.19 16.54
CA GLY A 160 10.67 25.44 17.00
C GLY A 160 9.94 26.07 18.19
N THR A 161 10.39 27.28 18.50
CA THR A 161 9.82 28.12 19.56
C THR A 161 9.12 29.33 18.95
N MET A 162 7.92 29.62 19.40
CA MET A 162 7.11 30.76 18.98
C MET A 162 7.80 32.08 19.32
N LEU A 163 7.98 32.96 18.32
CA LEU A 163 8.56 34.29 18.54
C LEU A 163 7.49 35.38 18.74
N ASP A 164 6.31 35.22 18.17
CA ASP A 164 5.19 36.17 18.28
C ASP A 164 4.40 35.94 19.57
N GLU A 165 3.66 36.99 20.03
CA GLU A 165 2.99 36.98 21.34
C GLU A 165 2.05 35.77 21.55
N VAL A 166 1.15 35.55 20.60
CA VAL A 166 0.20 34.41 20.62
C VAL A 166 -0.34 34.16 19.25
N ALA A 167 -0.52 32.87 18.90
CA ALA A 167 -1.22 32.45 17.69
C ALA A 167 -1.94 31.14 17.92
N ALA A 168 -2.98 30.89 17.11
CA ALA A 168 -3.74 29.67 17.13
C ALA A 168 -3.19 28.65 16.11
N PHE A 169 -3.08 27.39 16.54
CA PHE A 169 -2.61 26.28 15.71
C PHE A 169 -3.61 25.13 15.76
N ASN A 170 -3.92 24.57 14.60
CA ASN A 170 -4.60 23.30 14.50
C ASN A 170 -3.58 22.17 14.71
N THR A 171 -3.77 21.38 15.76
CA THR A 171 -2.88 20.27 16.14
C THR A 171 -3.45 18.90 15.80
N SER A 172 -4.63 18.84 15.16
CA SER A 172 -5.39 17.61 14.92
C SER A 172 -4.59 16.50 14.21
N ALA A 173 -3.68 16.88 13.32
CA ALA A 173 -2.82 15.93 12.61
C ALA A 173 -1.80 15.20 13.52
N LEU A 174 -1.46 15.79 14.67
CA LEU A 174 -0.48 15.25 15.61
C LEU A 174 -1.13 14.63 16.86
N THR A 175 -2.19 15.27 17.38
CA THR A 175 -2.81 14.90 18.66
C THR A 175 -4.17 14.22 18.50
N GLY A 176 -4.79 14.36 17.31
CA GLY A 176 -6.18 13.94 17.08
C GLY A 176 -7.23 14.91 17.63
N GLU A 177 -6.84 15.99 18.32
CA GLU A 177 -7.75 16.97 18.89
C GLU A 177 -8.18 18.00 17.82
N SER A 178 -9.48 18.16 17.62
CA SER A 178 -10.03 19.09 16.61
C SER A 178 -10.07 20.55 17.04
N VAL A 179 -9.82 20.84 18.34
CA VAL A 179 -9.86 22.21 18.86
C VAL A 179 -8.50 22.89 18.66
N PRO A 180 -8.45 24.08 18.00
CA PRO A 180 -7.21 24.82 17.86
C PRO A 180 -6.59 25.18 19.21
N ARG A 181 -5.28 25.07 19.31
CA ARG A 181 -4.50 25.39 20.51
C ARG A 181 -3.81 26.71 20.36
N ASN A 182 -4.00 27.62 21.32
CA ASN A 182 -3.27 28.90 21.39
C ASN A 182 -1.88 28.67 21.98
N ILE A 183 -0.84 29.05 21.23
CA ILE A 183 0.56 29.00 21.65
C ILE A 183 1.04 30.42 21.86
N ARG A 184 1.63 30.71 23.02
CA ARG A 184 2.20 32.01 23.38
C ARG A 184 3.68 32.06 23.03
N GLN A 185 4.24 33.27 23.05
CA GLN A 185 5.67 33.50 22.87
C GLN A 185 6.50 32.61 23.81
N GLY A 186 7.56 32.02 23.28
CA GLY A 186 8.38 31.03 23.99
C GLY A 186 7.78 29.63 24.06
N GLY A 187 6.53 29.41 23.58
CA GLY A 187 5.90 28.09 23.53
C GLY A 187 6.43 27.23 22.42
N GLU A 188 6.42 25.92 22.62
CA GLU A 188 6.86 24.93 21.63
C GLU A 188 5.82 24.79 20.51
N VAL A 189 6.30 24.89 19.27
CA VAL A 189 5.54 24.64 18.04
C VAL A 189 6.16 23.44 17.34
N LEU A 190 5.33 22.44 17.00
CA LEU A 190 5.80 21.21 16.37
C LEU A 190 5.56 21.22 14.87
N ALA A 191 6.46 20.63 14.13
CA ALA A 191 6.30 20.36 12.71
C ALA A 191 5.01 19.55 12.43
N GLY A 192 4.24 19.98 11.42
CA GLY A 192 2.95 19.38 11.10
C GLY A 192 1.73 20.12 11.66
N MET A 193 1.88 21.01 12.66
CA MET A 193 0.82 21.92 13.08
C MET A 193 0.46 22.89 11.95
N ILE A 194 -0.78 23.38 11.91
CA ILE A 194 -1.22 24.37 10.92
C ILE A 194 -1.49 25.69 11.63
N ALA A 195 -0.84 26.78 11.22
CA ALA A 195 -1.17 28.13 11.68
C ALA A 195 -2.57 28.50 11.16
N THR A 196 -3.47 29.00 12.02
CA THR A 196 -4.87 29.19 11.63
C THR A 196 -5.28 30.62 11.45
N ASP A 197 -4.70 31.57 12.19
CA ASP A 197 -5.23 32.94 12.31
C ASP A 197 -4.34 33.99 11.65
N LYS A 198 -3.04 33.85 11.64
CA LYS A 198 -2.10 34.88 11.15
C LYS A 198 -0.77 34.27 10.71
N VAL A 199 0.08 35.10 10.09
CA VAL A 199 1.49 34.80 9.85
C VAL A 199 2.22 34.72 11.18
N VAL A 200 3.03 33.69 11.36
CA VAL A 200 3.80 33.45 12.59
C VAL A 200 5.27 33.26 12.31
N ARG A 201 6.11 33.70 13.22
CA ARG A 201 7.55 33.52 13.20
C ARG A 201 7.95 32.51 14.27
N ILE A 202 8.74 31.54 13.88
CA ILE A 202 9.15 30.40 14.71
C ILE A 202 10.67 30.29 14.62
N GLN A 203 11.37 30.23 15.73
CA GLN A 203 12.79 29.95 15.79
C GLN A 203 12.98 28.42 15.81
N VAL A 204 13.70 27.88 14.84
CA VAL A 204 13.94 26.45 14.69
C VAL A 204 14.79 25.93 15.86
N THR A 205 14.33 24.88 16.53
CA THR A 205 15.02 24.27 17.68
C THR A 205 15.59 22.88 17.38
N LYS A 206 15.09 22.19 16.36
CA LYS A 206 15.54 20.84 15.99
C LYS A 206 15.79 20.77 14.49
N PRO A 207 16.81 20.01 14.05
CA PRO A 207 17.00 19.75 12.62
C PRO A 207 15.85 18.90 12.08
N PHE A 208 15.63 18.97 10.77
CA PHE A 208 14.50 18.35 10.08
C PHE A 208 14.33 16.85 10.40
N GLU A 209 15.41 16.08 10.43
CA GLU A 209 15.41 14.63 10.69
C GLU A 209 14.91 14.30 12.11
N LYS A 210 15.09 15.23 13.06
CA LYS A 210 14.66 15.08 14.46
C LYS A 210 13.34 15.75 14.76
N SER A 211 12.65 16.31 13.77
CA SER A 211 11.33 16.95 13.95
C SER A 211 10.28 15.92 14.39
N ALA A 212 9.25 16.40 15.08
CA ALA A 212 8.14 15.55 15.53
C ALA A 212 7.49 14.78 14.36
N LEU A 213 7.28 15.48 13.25
CA LEU A 213 6.71 14.88 12.04
C LEU A 213 7.60 13.79 11.45
N SER A 214 8.91 14.03 11.31
CA SER A 214 9.87 13.03 10.79
C SER A 214 9.89 11.77 11.64
N ARG A 215 9.85 11.90 12.97
CA ARG A 215 9.78 10.76 13.91
C ARG A 215 8.49 9.96 13.78
N ILE A 216 7.35 10.61 13.63
CA ILE A 216 6.06 9.93 13.43
C ILE A 216 6.11 9.13 12.13
N LEU A 217 6.63 9.72 11.05
CA LEU A 217 6.76 9.08 9.75
C LEU A 217 7.68 7.86 9.80
N GLU A 218 8.83 7.97 10.46
CA GLU A 218 9.76 6.85 10.67
C GLU A 218 9.10 5.71 11.47
N LEU A 219 8.38 6.02 12.55
CA LEU A 219 7.66 5.02 13.34
C LEU A 219 6.59 4.30 12.52
N VAL A 220 5.85 5.03 11.67
CA VAL A 220 4.82 4.46 10.80
C VAL A 220 5.42 3.60 9.70
N GLN A 221 6.53 4.03 9.08
CA GLN A 221 7.27 3.23 8.08
C GLN A 221 7.82 1.95 8.69
N ASN A 222 8.52 2.05 9.82
CA ASN A 222 9.06 0.90 10.54
C ASN A 222 7.98 -0.07 11.01
N ALA A 223 6.80 0.43 11.40
CA ALA A 223 5.65 -0.39 11.76
C ALA A 223 5.07 -1.15 10.55
N SER A 224 5.08 -0.51 9.36
CA SER A 224 4.59 -1.10 8.10
C SER A 224 5.54 -2.16 7.55
N GLU A 225 6.85 -1.99 7.75
CA GLU A 225 7.89 -2.91 7.28
C GLU A 225 8.07 -4.12 8.21
N ARG A 226 7.68 -3.99 9.47
CA ARG A 226 7.63 -5.14 10.39
C ARG A 226 6.48 -6.04 9.99
N LYS A 227 6.79 -7.10 9.21
CA LYS A 227 5.84 -8.20 8.97
C LYS A 227 5.29 -8.65 10.31
N ALA A 228 3.96 -8.71 10.41
CA ALA A 228 3.31 -9.07 11.66
C ALA A 228 3.91 -10.39 12.17
N PRO A 229 4.24 -10.53 13.46
CA PRO A 229 4.78 -11.77 14.03
C PRO A 229 3.90 -12.98 13.71
N ALA A 230 2.60 -12.77 13.53
CA ALA A 230 1.63 -13.75 13.08
C ALA A 230 1.92 -14.30 11.67
N GLU A 231 2.30 -13.44 10.70
CA GLU A 231 2.64 -13.87 9.34
C GLU A 231 3.89 -14.75 9.33
N LEU A 232 4.91 -14.38 10.11
CA LEU A 232 6.12 -15.20 10.28
C LEU A 232 5.82 -16.53 10.97
N PHE A 233 4.89 -16.55 11.93
CA PHE A 233 4.45 -17.76 12.60
C PHE A 233 3.67 -18.68 11.67
N ILE A 234 2.73 -18.13 10.89
CA ILE A 234 1.92 -18.87 9.91
C ILE A 234 2.82 -19.49 8.85
N ARG A 235 3.79 -18.75 8.30
CA ARG A 235 4.79 -19.28 7.35
C ARG A 235 5.64 -20.40 7.96
N LYS A 236 6.10 -20.22 9.20
CA LYS A 236 6.87 -21.25 9.90
C LYS A 236 6.03 -22.49 10.21
N PHE A 237 4.76 -22.30 10.57
CA PHE A 237 3.82 -23.38 10.81
C PHE A 237 3.47 -24.13 9.51
N ALA A 238 3.18 -23.39 8.44
CA ALA A 238 2.91 -24.00 7.12
C ALA A 238 4.09 -24.85 6.63
N ARG A 239 5.33 -24.40 6.80
CA ARG A 239 6.54 -25.16 6.43
C ARG A 239 6.66 -26.50 7.16
N ILE A 240 6.10 -26.63 8.38
CA ILE A 240 6.16 -27.84 9.20
C ILE A 240 4.95 -28.73 8.95
N TYR A 241 3.79 -28.14 8.66
CA TYR A 241 2.51 -28.86 8.58
C TYR A 241 2.15 -29.29 7.15
N THR A 242 2.66 -28.58 6.13
CA THR A 242 2.32 -28.82 4.70
C THR A 242 3.06 -30.03 4.08
N PRO A 243 4.28 -30.45 4.50
CA PRO A 243 4.88 -31.71 4.04
C PRO A 243 4.16 -32.93 4.56
#